data_eb6ce015d9cb492b3b5f2041f219c8d8
#
_entry.id   eb6ce015d9cb492b3b5f2041f219c8d8
#
_cell.length_a   1.000
_cell.length_b   1.000
_cell.length_c   1.000
_cell.angle_alpha   90.00
_cell.angle_beta   90.00
_cell.angle_gamma   90.00
#
_symmetry.space_group_name_H-M   'P 1'
#
loop_
_entity.id
_entity.type
_entity.pdbx_description
1 polymer ?
#
loop_
_entity_poly.entity_id
_entity_poly.type
_entity_poly.pdbx_seq_one_letter_code
_entity_poly.pdbx_strand_id
1 'polypeptide(L)'
;MNENNQYNNRLSAKFTAAITKDLNLITEFSQVADFYSRKQNGGKFQAWDSWSAMPYNATTIQTAVPTTLEAGNDFVAQSKAESTTNVANIYGNYTKQIGKHNVKALGGFNSEWQDFSRTYARRNTLLDKTKPEFNLATGEQFVSGAANSSLNPAETAYSIAGFFARINYNYDGIYLLEINGRYDGSSKFPTDQQWGFFPSASVGYKISNE
;
A
#
# COMPACT_ATOMS: atom_id res chain seq x y z
N MET A 1 -10.47 23.69 9.74
CA MET A 1 -10.54 22.33 10.30
C MET A 1 -9.99 21.37 9.24
N ASN A 2 -9.05 20.52 9.62
CA ASN A 2 -8.50 19.52 8.70
C ASN A 2 -9.08 18.17 9.08
N GLU A 3 -9.74 17.51 8.15
CA GLU A 3 -10.31 16.18 8.34
C GLU A 3 -9.48 15.16 7.57
N ASN A 4 -9.24 14.02 8.20
CA ASN A 4 -8.48 12.92 7.63
C ASN A 4 -9.19 11.61 7.94
N ASN A 5 -9.70 10.94 6.92
CA ASN A 5 -10.43 9.68 7.05
C ASN A 5 -9.70 8.60 6.27
N GLN A 6 -9.51 7.45 6.89
CA GLN A 6 -8.93 6.28 6.27
C GLN A 6 -9.79 5.06 6.57
N TYR A 7 -10.09 4.28 5.54
CA TYR A 7 -10.83 3.04 5.63
C TYR A 7 -10.02 1.94 4.96
N ASN A 8 -9.90 0.82 5.64
CA ASN A 8 -9.27 -0.39 5.11
C ASN A 8 -10.30 -1.52 5.13
N ASN A 9 -10.53 -2.13 3.98
CA ASN A 9 -11.40 -3.29 3.83
C ASN A 9 -10.58 -4.47 3.35
N ARG A 10 -10.75 -5.62 3.99
CA ARG A 10 -10.13 -6.87 3.56
C ARG A 10 -11.17 -7.95 3.36
N LEU A 11 -11.17 -8.55 2.18
CA LEU A 11 -11.91 -9.74 1.85
C LEU A 11 -10.93 -10.86 1.56
N SER A 12 -11.14 -12.04 2.13
CA SER A 12 -10.33 -13.22 1.85
C SER A 12 -11.20 -14.45 1.74
N ALA A 13 -10.90 -15.30 0.78
CA ALA A 13 -11.55 -16.58 0.58
C ALA A 13 -10.48 -17.67 0.35
N LYS A 14 -10.69 -18.83 0.97
CA LYS A 14 -9.85 -20.01 0.79
C LYS A 14 -10.74 -21.19 0.48
N PHE A 15 -10.38 -21.91 -0.57
CA PHE A 15 -11.02 -23.16 -0.95
C PHE A 15 -9.97 -24.27 -0.95
N THR A 16 -10.31 -25.42 -0.36
CA THR A 16 -9.46 -26.61 -0.34
C THR A 16 -10.24 -27.81 -0.84
N ALA A 17 -9.71 -28.48 -1.86
CA ALA A 17 -10.25 -29.69 -2.41
C ALA A 17 -9.28 -30.86 -2.19
N ALA A 18 -9.72 -31.90 -1.52
CA ALA A 18 -9.00 -33.17 -1.44
C ALA A 18 -9.18 -33.92 -2.75
N ILE A 19 -8.19 -33.92 -3.63
CA ILE A 19 -8.23 -34.62 -4.93
C ILE A 19 -8.00 -36.10 -4.71
N THR A 20 -7.05 -36.44 -3.84
CA THR A 20 -6.82 -37.81 -3.35
C THR A 20 -6.49 -37.76 -1.86
N LYS A 21 -6.31 -38.92 -1.23
CA LYS A 21 -5.87 -39.01 0.17
C LYS A 21 -4.49 -38.34 0.41
N ASP A 22 -3.68 -38.27 -0.62
CA ASP A 22 -2.28 -37.76 -0.54
C ASP A 22 -2.11 -36.38 -1.21
N LEU A 23 -3.15 -35.88 -1.95
CA LEU A 23 -3.08 -34.64 -2.74
C LEU A 23 -4.26 -33.72 -2.44
N ASN A 24 -3.96 -32.51 -2.04
CA ASN A 24 -4.91 -31.41 -1.89
C ASN A 24 -4.60 -30.30 -2.90
N LEU A 25 -5.64 -29.71 -3.47
CA LEU A 25 -5.60 -28.47 -4.24
C LEU A 25 -6.14 -27.34 -3.38
N ILE A 26 -5.40 -26.25 -3.29
CA ILE A 26 -5.78 -25.08 -2.52
C ILE A 26 -5.83 -23.88 -3.45
N THR A 27 -6.91 -23.12 -3.35
CA THR A 27 -7.06 -21.82 -4.02
C THR A 27 -7.38 -20.78 -2.96
N GLU A 28 -6.65 -19.68 -2.99
CA GLU A 28 -6.81 -18.56 -2.07
C GLU A 28 -6.94 -17.28 -2.88
N PHE A 29 -7.87 -16.43 -2.47
CA PHE A 29 -8.04 -15.09 -3.00
C PHE A 29 -8.12 -14.12 -1.83
N SER A 30 -7.43 -12.99 -1.95
CA SER A 30 -7.51 -11.90 -0.99
C SER A 30 -7.54 -10.56 -1.73
N GLN A 31 -8.43 -9.69 -1.31
CA GLN A 31 -8.49 -8.30 -1.75
C GLN A 31 -8.35 -7.38 -0.54
N VAL A 32 -7.49 -6.40 -0.66
CA VAL A 32 -7.37 -5.28 0.29
C VAL A 32 -7.66 -4.00 -0.46
N ALA A 33 -8.63 -3.24 0.04
CA ALA A 33 -9.00 -1.94 -0.50
C ALA A 33 -8.80 -0.87 0.58
N ASP A 34 -7.91 0.08 0.30
CA ASP A 34 -7.59 1.23 1.14
C ASP A 34 -8.18 2.49 0.52
N PHE A 35 -8.97 3.21 1.31
CA PHE A 35 -9.55 4.50 0.93
C PHE A 35 -9.01 5.57 1.87
N TYR A 36 -8.50 6.63 1.28
CA TYR A 36 -8.00 7.79 1.99
C TYR A 36 -8.71 9.05 1.50
N SER A 37 -9.22 9.86 2.43
CA SER A 37 -9.82 11.15 2.13
C SER A 37 -9.29 12.19 3.09
N ARG A 38 -8.77 13.29 2.55
CA ARG A 38 -8.28 14.43 3.32
C ARG A 38 -8.93 15.71 2.83
N LYS A 39 -9.62 16.41 3.73
CA LYS A 39 -10.12 17.76 3.50
C LYS A 39 -9.23 18.75 4.26
N GLN A 40 -8.81 19.80 3.59
CA GLN A 40 -7.98 20.85 4.13
C GLN A 40 -8.58 22.20 3.80
N ASN A 41 -8.48 23.11 4.72
CA ASN A 41 -8.74 24.52 4.48
C ASN A 41 -7.60 25.34 5.06
N GLY A 42 -7.29 26.41 4.41
CA GLY A 42 -6.32 27.39 4.86
C GLY A 42 -6.83 28.79 4.66
N GLY A 43 -6.14 29.75 5.19
CA GLY A 43 -6.61 31.09 5.05
C GLY A 43 -5.70 32.14 5.66
N LYS A 44 -6.08 33.37 5.36
CA LYS A 44 -5.50 34.55 5.97
C LYS A 44 -5.97 34.64 7.41
N PHE A 45 -5.10 34.91 8.32
CA PHE A 45 -5.42 35.22 9.71
C PHE A 45 -4.80 36.54 10.13
N GLN A 46 -5.45 37.22 11.03
CA GLN A 46 -4.90 38.42 11.67
C GLN A 46 -4.08 38.01 12.88
N ALA A 47 -2.88 38.53 12.98
CA ALA A 47 -2.01 38.34 14.14
C ALA A 47 -1.36 39.66 14.50
N TRP A 48 -1.00 39.80 15.76
CA TRP A 48 -0.21 40.91 16.25
C TRP A 48 1.24 40.60 15.94
N ASP A 49 1.88 41.44 15.14
CA ASP A 49 3.32 41.37 14.92
C ASP A 49 4.03 42.06 16.08
N SER A 50 4.36 41.26 17.08
CA SER A 50 5.11 41.71 18.24
C SER A 50 6.64 41.73 18.03
N TRP A 51 7.14 41.18 16.92
CA TRP A 51 8.56 41.02 16.66
C TRP A 51 9.16 42.17 15.85
N SER A 52 8.38 42.85 15.03
CA SER A 52 8.85 43.97 14.21
C SER A 52 9.00 45.28 14.98
N ALA A 53 8.41 45.37 16.17
CA ALA A 53 8.46 46.56 17.01
C ALA A 53 9.59 46.48 18.06
N MET A 54 10.79 46.85 17.66
CA MET A 54 11.93 46.95 18.58
C MET A 54 12.24 48.44 18.85
N PRO A 55 12.48 48.86 20.11
CA PRO A 55 12.48 48.09 21.36
C PRO A 55 11.09 47.78 21.92
N TYR A 56 10.95 46.63 22.52
CA TYR A 56 9.69 46.23 23.18
C TYR A 56 9.44 47.07 24.44
N ASN A 57 8.33 47.78 24.46
CA ASN A 57 7.81 48.45 25.68
C ASN A 57 6.27 48.35 25.69
N ALA A 58 5.67 48.63 26.83
CA ALA A 58 4.22 48.53 27.00
C ALA A 58 3.43 49.42 26.02
N THR A 59 3.99 50.57 25.64
CA THR A 59 3.37 51.51 24.70
C THR A 59 3.41 50.94 23.28
N THR A 60 4.50 50.31 22.89
CA THR A 60 4.66 49.68 21.55
C THR A 60 3.66 48.57 21.35
N ILE A 61 3.40 47.76 22.38
CA ILE A 61 2.38 46.66 22.33
C ILE A 61 0.98 47.25 22.23
N GLN A 62 0.66 48.30 22.95
CA GLN A 62 -0.66 48.94 22.89
C GLN A 62 -0.97 49.62 21.55
N THR A 63 0.05 50.08 20.84
CA THR A 63 -0.09 50.76 19.56
C THR A 63 0.12 49.81 18.34
N ALA A 64 0.41 48.53 18.59
CA ALA A 64 0.58 47.57 17.53
C ALA A 64 -0.75 47.34 16.77
N VAL A 65 -0.71 47.46 15.47
CA VAL A 65 -1.85 47.23 14.58
C VAL A 65 -1.88 45.74 14.19
N PRO A 66 -3.05 45.10 14.21
CA PRO A 66 -3.15 43.73 13.72
C PRO A 66 -2.68 43.67 12.26
N THR A 67 -1.70 42.85 12.01
CA THR A 67 -1.22 42.61 10.67
C THR A 67 -1.83 41.33 10.13
N THR A 68 -2.31 41.37 8.88
CA THR A 68 -2.79 40.15 8.21
C THR A 68 -1.59 39.34 7.79
N LEU A 69 -1.33 38.25 8.51
CA LEU A 69 -0.35 37.26 8.09
C LEU A 69 -0.99 36.32 7.09
N GLU A 70 -0.45 36.32 5.88
CA GLU A 70 -0.92 35.46 4.81
C GLU A 70 -0.11 34.16 4.76
N ALA A 71 -0.69 33.09 5.21
CA ALA A 71 -0.20 31.75 4.85
C ALA A 71 -0.75 31.31 3.47
N GLY A 72 -0.66 32.23 2.47
CA GLY A 72 -1.28 32.05 1.15
C GLY A 72 -2.73 32.51 1.09
N ASN A 73 -3.39 32.25 -0.05
CA ASN A 73 -4.81 32.58 -0.24
C ASN A 73 -5.71 31.64 0.58
N ASP A 74 -6.85 32.16 1.03
CA ASP A 74 -7.92 31.32 1.57
C ASP A 74 -8.27 30.24 0.56
N PHE A 75 -8.40 28.99 1.02
CA PHE A 75 -8.69 27.86 0.14
C PHE A 75 -9.44 26.74 0.85
N VAL A 76 -10.13 25.96 0.08
CA VAL A 76 -10.58 24.61 0.41
C VAL A 76 -9.90 23.63 -0.56
N ALA A 77 -9.42 22.52 -0.03
CA ALA A 77 -8.82 21.46 -0.82
C ALA A 77 -9.29 20.08 -0.33
N GLN A 78 -9.43 19.15 -1.25
CA GLN A 78 -9.71 17.77 -0.97
C GLN A 78 -8.79 16.86 -1.76
N SER A 79 -8.21 15.89 -1.09
CA SER A 79 -7.48 14.79 -1.69
C SER A 79 -8.21 13.48 -1.40
N LYS A 80 -8.45 12.68 -2.42
CA LYS A 80 -8.94 11.31 -2.31
C LYS A 80 -7.92 10.40 -2.95
N ALA A 81 -7.61 9.30 -2.29
CA ALA A 81 -6.78 8.25 -2.85
C ALA A 81 -7.41 6.90 -2.53
N GLU A 82 -7.29 5.99 -3.46
CA GLU A 82 -7.71 4.61 -3.31
C GLU A 82 -6.62 3.67 -3.83
N SER A 83 -6.46 2.56 -3.14
CA SER A 83 -5.54 1.50 -3.51
C SER A 83 -6.25 0.17 -3.37
N THR A 84 -6.25 -0.63 -4.41
CA THR A 84 -6.80 -1.98 -4.37
C THR A 84 -5.71 -2.97 -4.70
N THR A 85 -5.40 -3.85 -3.75
CA THR A 85 -4.45 -4.95 -3.92
C THR A 85 -5.21 -6.27 -3.92
N ASN A 86 -5.00 -7.07 -4.95
CA ASN A 86 -5.58 -8.39 -5.10
C ASN A 86 -4.45 -9.41 -5.12
N VAL A 87 -4.65 -10.53 -4.42
CA VAL A 87 -3.73 -11.66 -4.39
C VAL A 87 -4.51 -12.92 -4.69
N ALA A 88 -4.03 -13.70 -5.64
CA ALA A 88 -4.57 -15.01 -5.98
C ALA A 88 -3.47 -16.07 -5.93
N ASN A 89 -3.75 -17.18 -5.24
CA ASN A 89 -2.87 -18.34 -5.14
C ASN A 89 -3.63 -19.59 -5.57
N ILE A 90 -2.97 -20.44 -6.32
CA ILE A 90 -3.43 -21.79 -6.60
C ILE A 90 -2.25 -22.75 -6.47
N TYR A 91 -2.36 -23.74 -5.59
CA TYR A 91 -1.27 -24.69 -5.38
C TYR A 91 -1.75 -26.06 -4.97
N GLY A 92 -0.98 -27.07 -5.38
CA GLY A 92 -1.12 -28.45 -4.97
C GLY A 92 -0.17 -28.77 -3.81
N ASN A 93 -0.67 -29.51 -2.83
CA ASN A 93 0.13 -30.02 -1.72
C ASN A 93 -0.02 -31.54 -1.68
N TYR A 94 1.10 -32.23 -1.93
CA TYR A 94 1.20 -33.68 -1.94
C TYR A 94 2.04 -34.19 -0.78
N THR A 95 1.55 -35.22 -0.08
CA THR A 95 2.29 -35.84 1.03
C THR A 95 2.17 -37.35 0.91
N LYS A 96 3.31 -38.05 0.88
CA LYS A 96 3.36 -39.50 0.76
C LYS A 96 4.42 -40.09 1.70
N GLN A 97 4.04 -41.16 2.40
CA GLN A 97 4.96 -41.99 3.15
C GLN A 97 4.96 -43.39 2.57
N ILE A 98 6.16 -43.90 2.24
CA ILE A 98 6.38 -45.25 1.73
C ILE A 98 7.51 -45.88 2.54
N GLY A 99 7.15 -46.75 3.51
CA GLY A 99 8.13 -47.28 4.46
C GLY A 99 8.85 -46.17 5.21
N LYS A 100 10.18 -46.09 5.09
CA LYS A 100 11.05 -45.07 5.71
C LYS A 100 11.14 -43.78 4.91
N HIS A 101 10.58 -43.72 3.70
CA HIS A 101 10.62 -42.56 2.83
C HIS A 101 9.40 -41.66 3.07
N ASN A 102 9.62 -40.42 3.39
CA ASN A 102 8.58 -39.40 3.47
C ASN A 102 8.87 -38.30 2.45
N VAL A 103 7.91 -38.08 1.55
CA VAL A 103 7.98 -37.06 0.50
C VAL A 103 6.85 -36.07 0.71
N LYS A 104 7.18 -34.78 0.77
CA LYS A 104 6.22 -33.68 0.68
C LYS A 104 6.57 -32.84 -0.51
N ALA A 105 5.64 -32.62 -1.40
CA ALA A 105 5.81 -31.75 -2.55
C ALA A 105 4.71 -30.69 -2.56
N LEU A 106 5.09 -29.50 -2.91
CA LEU A 106 4.18 -28.36 -3.07
C LEU A 106 4.57 -27.66 -4.37
N GLY A 107 3.58 -27.28 -5.17
CA GLY A 107 3.82 -26.52 -6.37
C GLY A 107 2.59 -25.73 -6.76
N GLY A 108 2.81 -24.53 -7.29
CA GLY A 108 1.70 -23.65 -7.60
C GLY A 108 2.09 -22.37 -8.30
N PHE A 109 1.09 -21.51 -8.39
CA PHE A 109 1.13 -20.20 -8.99
C PHE A 109 0.61 -19.15 -8.00
N ASN A 110 1.26 -18.01 -7.96
CA ASN A 110 0.87 -16.83 -7.22
C ASN A 110 0.73 -15.66 -8.20
N SER A 111 -0.27 -14.82 -8.00
CA SER A 111 -0.41 -13.55 -8.69
C SER A 111 -0.87 -12.48 -7.73
N GLU A 112 -0.23 -11.31 -7.81
CA GLU A 112 -0.62 -10.10 -7.10
C GLU A 112 -0.71 -8.96 -8.10
N TRP A 113 -1.76 -8.15 -8.00
CA TRP A 113 -1.89 -6.92 -8.77
C TRP A 113 -2.48 -5.82 -7.91
N GLN A 114 -1.97 -4.62 -8.10
CA GLN A 114 -2.37 -3.43 -7.38
C GLN A 114 -2.70 -2.32 -8.36
N ASP A 115 -3.80 -1.65 -8.09
CA ASP A 115 -4.20 -0.40 -8.71
C ASP A 115 -4.23 0.69 -7.64
N PHE A 116 -3.70 1.85 -7.95
CA PHE A 116 -3.70 3.04 -7.11
C PHE A 116 -4.16 4.23 -7.93
N SER A 117 -5.09 5.00 -7.38
CA SER A 117 -5.50 6.28 -7.94
C SER A 117 -5.56 7.38 -6.88
N ARG A 118 -5.31 8.62 -7.30
CA ARG A 118 -5.41 9.80 -6.46
C ARG A 118 -5.99 10.96 -7.23
N THR A 119 -6.94 11.65 -6.60
CA THR A 119 -7.50 12.91 -7.08
C THR A 119 -7.28 14.00 -6.05
N TYR A 120 -6.90 15.17 -6.50
CA TYR A 120 -6.77 16.37 -5.69
C TYR A 120 -7.56 17.49 -6.34
N ALA A 121 -8.36 18.20 -5.54
CA ALA A 121 -9.07 19.40 -5.95
C ALA A 121 -8.81 20.51 -4.94
N ARG A 122 -8.66 21.74 -5.44
CA ARG A 122 -8.50 22.94 -4.64
C ARG A 122 -9.25 24.10 -5.28
N ARG A 123 -9.84 24.95 -4.47
CA ARG A 123 -10.42 26.22 -4.88
C ARG A 123 -10.04 27.31 -3.90
N ASN A 124 -9.62 28.45 -4.44
CA ASN A 124 -9.19 29.61 -3.65
C ASN A 124 -10.36 30.54 -3.37
N THR A 125 -10.15 31.53 -2.51
CA THR A 125 -11.08 32.62 -2.21
C THR A 125 -12.42 32.12 -1.63
N LEU A 126 -12.40 31.81 -0.32
CA LEU A 126 -13.58 31.41 0.42
C LEU A 126 -14.48 32.62 0.66
N LEU A 127 -15.79 32.50 0.38
CA LEU A 127 -16.80 33.46 0.75
C LEU A 127 -17.08 33.46 2.26
N ASP A 128 -17.02 32.29 2.86
CA ASP A 128 -17.19 32.08 4.30
C ASP A 128 -16.09 31.16 4.83
N LYS A 129 -15.22 31.72 5.67
CA LYS A 129 -14.11 30.97 6.27
C LYS A 129 -14.56 29.96 7.32
N THR A 130 -15.78 30.13 7.88
CA THR A 130 -16.36 29.21 8.85
C THR A 130 -16.96 27.97 8.18
N LYS A 131 -17.26 28.08 6.87
CA LYS A 131 -17.82 27.02 6.03
C LYS A 131 -16.95 26.81 4.78
N PRO A 132 -15.79 26.16 4.90
CA PRO A 132 -14.88 25.96 3.78
C PRO A 132 -15.39 24.87 2.83
N GLU A 133 -16.32 25.25 1.96
CA GLU A 133 -16.93 24.39 0.94
C GLU A 133 -16.58 24.85 -0.48
N PHE A 134 -16.45 23.90 -1.42
CA PHE A 134 -16.10 24.21 -2.81
C PHE A 134 -17.11 25.12 -3.51
N ASN A 135 -18.39 24.98 -3.21
CA ASN A 135 -19.46 25.82 -3.76
C ASN A 135 -19.49 27.22 -3.13
N LEU A 136 -18.83 27.42 -2.00
CA LEU A 136 -18.66 28.70 -1.33
C LEU A 136 -17.27 29.31 -1.55
N ALA A 137 -16.60 28.92 -2.59
CA ALA A 137 -15.34 29.48 -3.03
C ALA A 137 -15.47 30.05 -4.45
N THR A 138 -14.96 31.25 -4.71
CA THR A 138 -15.14 31.99 -5.97
C THR A 138 -13.87 32.17 -6.77
N GLY A 139 -12.71 31.91 -6.16
CA GLY A 139 -11.41 32.08 -6.79
C GLY A 139 -11.02 30.95 -7.73
N GLU A 140 -9.76 30.96 -8.10
CA GLU A 140 -9.15 30.00 -9.03
C GLU A 140 -9.38 28.57 -8.59
N GLN A 141 -9.74 27.75 -9.55
CA GLN A 141 -9.99 26.34 -9.37
C GLN A 141 -8.81 25.53 -9.93
N PHE A 142 -8.39 24.54 -9.15
CA PHE A 142 -7.34 23.60 -9.51
C PHE A 142 -7.82 22.18 -9.26
N VAL A 143 -7.76 21.33 -10.28
CA VAL A 143 -8.07 19.91 -10.18
C VAL A 143 -6.94 19.15 -10.86
N SER A 144 -6.38 18.20 -10.18
CA SER A 144 -5.29 17.37 -10.68
C SER A 144 -5.42 15.94 -10.19
N GLY A 145 -5.10 15.01 -11.04
CA GLY A 145 -4.88 13.62 -10.66
C GLY A 145 -3.60 13.45 -9.83
N ALA A 146 -2.59 14.30 -10.05
CA ALA A 146 -1.41 14.36 -9.21
C ALA A 146 -1.40 15.69 -8.46
N ALA A 147 -1.36 15.64 -7.14
CA ALA A 147 -1.18 16.84 -6.35
C ALA A 147 0.12 17.51 -6.78
N ASN A 148 0.07 18.64 -7.47
CA ASN A 148 1.18 19.61 -7.75
C ASN A 148 2.62 19.11 -7.60
N SER A 149 2.85 17.81 -7.64
CA SER A 149 4.13 17.19 -7.39
C SER A 149 4.43 16.25 -8.54
N SER A 150 5.48 16.56 -9.27
CA SER A 150 6.11 15.68 -10.24
C SER A 150 6.59 14.33 -9.63
N LEU A 151 6.48 14.17 -8.32
CA LEU A 151 6.97 13.03 -7.57
C LEU A 151 5.89 11.97 -7.24
N ASN A 152 4.60 12.30 -7.41
CA ASN A 152 3.50 11.38 -7.11
C ASN A 152 2.58 11.25 -8.31
N PRO A 153 2.69 10.18 -9.10
CA PRO A 153 1.75 9.91 -10.17
C PRO A 153 0.32 9.81 -9.65
N ALA A 154 -0.63 10.28 -10.45
CA ALA A 154 -2.05 10.22 -10.13
C ALA A 154 -2.56 8.78 -10.06
N GLU A 155 -2.04 7.96 -10.93
CA GLU A 155 -2.41 6.57 -11.10
C GLU A 155 -1.15 5.73 -11.24
N THR A 156 -1.12 4.60 -10.56
CA THR A 156 -0.09 3.59 -10.71
C THR A 156 -0.72 2.21 -10.66
N ALA A 157 -0.19 1.30 -11.45
CA ALA A 157 -0.55 -0.09 -11.39
C ALA A 157 0.71 -0.94 -11.48
N TYR A 158 0.68 -2.10 -10.83
CA TYR A 158 1.69 -3.12 -11.01
C TYR A 158 1.10 -4.51 -10.86
N SER A 159 1.78 -5.48 -11.43
CA SER A 159 1.49 -6.88 -11.24
C SER A 159 2.77 -7.68 -11.00
N ILE A 160 2.64 -8.68 -10.14
CA ILE A 160 3.67 -9.67 -9.85
C ILE A 160 3.03 -11.04 -10.06
N ALA A 161 3.72 -11.95 -10.70
CA ALA A 161 3.27 -13.32 -10.87
C ALA A 161 4.46 -14.28 -10.68
N GLY A 162 4.21 -15.45 -10.12
CA GLY A 162 5.28 -16.39 -9.87
C GLY A 162 4.80 -17.84 -9.82
N PHE A 163 5.63 -18.72 -10.36
CA PHE A 163 5.52 -20.15 -10.18
C PHE A 163 6.47 -20.57 -9.05
N PHE A 164 6.02 -21.47 -8.20
CA PHE A 164 6.86 -21.97 -7.12
C PHE A 164 6.69 -23.47 -6.95
N ALA A 165 7.77 -24.11 -6.55
CA ALA A 165 7.78 -25.51 -6.20
C ALA A 165 8.70 -25.77 -5.01
N ARG A 166 8.35 -26.73 -4.18
CA ARG A 166 9.14 -27.23 -3.06
C ARG A 166 9.01 -28.72 -2.97
N ILE A 167 10.13 -29.39 -2.75
CA ILE A 167 10.19 -30.82 -2.44
C ILE A 167 10.94 -30.98 -1.13
N ASN A 168 10.30 -31.61 -0.17
CA ASN A 168 10.93 -32.06 1.06
C ASN A 168 10.99 -33.59 1.04
N TYR A 169 12.17 -34.12 1.24
CA TYR A 169 12.39 -35.55 1.34
C TYR A 169 13.04 -35.88 2.70
N ASN A 170 12.50 -36.87 3.36
CA ASN A 170 12.99 -37.34 4.63
C ASN A 170 13.11 -38.87 4.58
N TYR A 171 14.30 -39.39 4.90
CA TYR A 171 14.55 -40.81 5.03
C TYR A 171 14.76 -41.16 6.49
N ASP A 172 13.88 -42.01 7.03
CA ASP A 172 13.91 -42.55 8.40
C ASP A 172 13.97 -41.49 9.51
N GLY A 173 13.56 -40.25 9.24
CA GLY A 173 13.70 -39.14 10.17
C GLY A 173 15.13 -38.63 10.37
N ILE A 174 16.12 -39.20 9.65
CA ILE A 174 17.55 -38.97 9.85
C ILE A 174 18.11 -38.08 8.73
N TYR A 175 17.88 -38.42 7.48
CA TYR A 175 18.39 -37.68 6.32
C TYR A 175 17.29 -36.79 5.77
N LEU A 176 17.58 -35.51 5.67
CA LEU A 176 16.66 -34.48 5.27
C LEU A 176 17.19 -33.78 4.03
N LEU A 177 16.34 -33.59 3.02
CA LEU A 177 16.65 -32.82 1.82
C LEU A 177 15.46 -31.91 1.53
N GLU A 178 15.74 -30.63 1.30
CA GLU A 178 14.77 -29.69 0.77
C GLU A 178 15.29 -29.03 -0.50
N ILE A 179 14.47 -28.95 -1.52
CA ILE A 179 14.73 -28.24 -2.78
C ILE A 179 13.55 -27.30 -3.00
N ASN A 180 13.88 -26.02 -3.24
CA ASN A 180 12.91 -24.98 -3.59
C ASN A 180 13.29 -24.34 -4.92
N GLY A 181 12.30 -23.93 -5.67
CA GLY A 181 12.47 -23.12 -6.86
C GLY A 181 11.31 -22.12 -6.99
N ARG A 182 11.64 -20.88 -7.35
CA ARG A 182 10.66 -19.86 -7.73
C ARG A 182 11.06 -19.24 -9.06
N TYR A 183 10.07 -18.99 -9.89
CA TYR A 183 10.20 -18.26 -11.14
C TYR A 183 9.23 -17.09 -11.08
N ASP A 184 9.72 -15.91 -10.72
CA ASP A 184 8.92 -14.73 -10.42
C ASP A 184 9.11 -13.66 -11.49
N GLY A 185 8.00 -13.01 -11.86
CA GLY A 185 7.97 -11.91 -12.80
C GLY A 185 7.28 -10.68 -12.20
N SER A 186 7.74 -9.49 -12.59
CA SER A 186 7.15 -8.22 -12.15
C SER A 186 7.06 -7.23 -13.30
N SER A 187 5.90 -6.58 -13.43
CA SER A 187 5.65 -5.51 -14.41
C SER A 187 6.46 -4.23 -14.14
N LYS A 188 7.14 -4.13 -13.00
CA LYS A 188 8.00 -2.98 -12.64
C LYS A 188 9.34 -2.98 -13.37
N PHE A 189 9.71 -4.10 -13.98
CA PHE A 189 10.94 -4.24 -14.77
C PHE A 189 10.66 -4.12 -16.27
N PRO A 190 11.65 -3.74 -17.08
CA PRO A 190 11.56 -3.78 -18.54
C PRO A 190 11.12 -5.15 -19.04
N THR A 191 10.41 -5.19 -20.16
CA THR A 191 9.74 -6.41 -20.69
C THR A 191 10.70 -7.60 -20.90
N ASP A 192 11.94 -7.32 -21.22
CA ASP A 192 13.01 -8.32 -21.45
C ASP A 192 13.69 -8.79 -20.15
N GLN A 193 13.40 -8.16 -18.99
CA GLN A 193 14.03 -8.45 -17.70
C GLN A 193 13.00 -8.68 -16.58
N GLN A 194 11.76 -8.97 -16.94
CA GLN A 194 10.67 -9.11 -15.96
C GLN A 194 10.77 -10.37 -15.12
N TRP A 195 11.39 -11.42 -15.63
CA TRP A 195 11.38 -12.74 -15.03
C TRP A 195 12.72 -13.17 -14.48
N GLY A 196 12.73 -13.75 -13.29
CA GLY A 196 13.92 -14.27 -12.63
C GLY A 196 13.66 -15.65 -12.01
N PHE A 197 14.69 -16.52 -12.02
CA PHE A 197 14.65 -17.82 -11.37
C PHE A 197 15.48 -17.84 -10.09
N PHE A 198 14.90 -18.34 -9.01
CA PHE A 198 15.47 -18.32 -7.66
C PHE A 198 15.45 -19.74 -7.06
N PRO A 199 16.47 -20.56 -7.31
CA PRO A 199 16.60 -21.89 -6.72
C PRO A 199 17.24 -21.84 -5.34
N SER A 200 16.89 -22.79 -4.48
CA SER A 200 17.59 -23.08 -3.23
C SER A 200 17.54 -24.56 -2.88
N ALA A 201 18.54 -25.05 -2.19
CA ALA A 201 18.58 -26.42 -1.69
C ALA A 201 19.22 -26.45 -0.28
N SER A 202 18.74 -27.36 0.55
CA SER A 202 19.33 -27.63 1.86
C SER A 202 19.34 -29.12 2.15
N VAL A 203 20.34 -29.54 2.92
CA VAL A 203 20.49 -30.92 3.40
C VAL A 203 20.65 -30.89 4.92
N GLY A 204 20.11 -31.89 5.57
CA GLY A 204 20.20 -32.04 7.01
C GLY A 204 20.43 -33.51 7.41
N TYR A 205 21.18 -33.71 8.49
CA TYR A 205 21.40 -34.99 9.11
C TYR A 205 21.12 -34.90 10.62
N LYS A 206 20.23 -35.74 11.11
CA LYS A 206 19.91 -35.81 12.54
C LYS A 206 20.87 -36.73 13.25
N ILE A 207 21.69 -36.17 14.13
CA ILE A 207 22.79 -36.88 14.84
C ILE A 207 22.26 -37.74 15.99
N SER A 208 21.17 -37.31 16.64
CA SER A 208 20.56 -38.06 17.75
C SER A 208 19.09 -38.34 17.49
N ASN A 209 18.66 -39.56 17.82
CA ASN A 209 17.28 -40.03 17.78
C ASN A 209 16.71 -40.27 19.20
N GLU A 210 17.22 -39.55 20.20
CA GLU A 210 16.61 -39.57 21.54
C GLU A 210 15.31 -38.81 21.63
#